data_93672cd7a6e3b8bb7ca9b5c77e3c6bb9
#
_entry.id   93672cd7a6e3b8bb7ca9b5c77e3c6bb9
#
_cell.length_a   1.000
_cell.length_b   1.000
_cell.length_c   1.000
_cell.angle_alpha   90.00
_cell.angle_beta   90.00
_cell.angle_gamma   90.00
#
_symmetry.space_group_name_H-M   'P 1'
#
loop_
_entity.id
_entity.type
_entity.pdbx_description
1 polymer ?
#
loop_
_entity_poly.entity_id
_entity_poly.type
_entity_poly.pdbx_seq_one_letter_code
_entity_poly.pdbx_strand_id
1 'polypeptide(L)'
;MKNIGYYNGETGLLEDLKVPFLDRVSFYGDGVYDATMALDGVVVFAEDHIDRFFNSCANMEIDPGIGREELQHLLTDLVAKVDGSYHFVYWQVTRGTAHRSHPFPEGNANLWVMVEPEEKNLQPAPIQLLTVEDTRFFHCNTKTLNLLPNVVAAQHAKEAGCEEAVFIRDGFVTECAHSNIHILKDGVFVTHQADNLILPGIARKHIIASCERLGVPVEERPFTKTELMDADEVIVSASVSYTHLRAHETLMN
;
A
#
# COMPACT_ATOMS: atom_id res chain seq x y z
N MET A 1 -16.56 4.56 -18.70
CA MET A 1 -15.31 4.31 -19.50
C MET A 1 -14.66 3.04 -18.98
N LYS A 2 -13.90 2.28 -19.80
CA LYS A 2 -13.20 1.05 -19.34
C LYS A 2 -12.13 1.30 -18.27
N ASN A 3 -11.49 2.47 -18.26
CA ASN A 3 -10.56 2.95 -17.25
C ASN A 3 -10.41 4.47 -17.40
N ILE A 4 -9.78 5.14 -16.45
CA ILE A 4 -9.45 6.55 -16.57
C ILE A 4 -8.15 6.87 -15.87
N GLY A 5 -7.32 7.68 -16.54
CA GLY A 5 -6.17 8.34 -15.96
C GLY A 5 -6.38 9.84 -15.83
N TYR A 6 -5.69 10.44 -14.89
CA TYR A 6 -5.57 11.88 -14.70
C TYR A 6 -4.08 12.24 -14.55
N TYR A 7 -3.66 13.28 -15.20
CA TYR A 7 -2.32 13.85 -15.06
C TYR A 7 -2.38 15.36 -15.12
N ASN A 8 -2.14 16.04 -13.99
CA ASN A 8 -2.09 17.51 -13.87
C ASN A 8 -3.24 18.27 -14.57
N GLY A 9 -4.49 17.79 -14.44
CA GLY A 9 -5.66 18.41 -15.05
C GLY A 9 -6.10 17.77 -16.36
N GLU A 10 -5.26 16.98 -17.04
CA GLU A 10 -5.63 16.22 -18.23
C GLU A 10 -6.22 14.86 -17.83
N THR A 11 -7.33 14.46 -18.46
CA THR A 11 -7.96 13.14 -18.25
C THR A 11 -8.08 12.41 -19.58
N GLY A 12 -7.90 11.08 -19.55
CA GLY A 12 -8.01 10.23 -20.73
C GLY A 12 -7.99 8.75 -20.35
N LEU A 13 -7.99 7.87 -21.35
CA LEU A 13 -7.67 6.47 -21.11
C LEU A 13 -6.22 6.34 -20.66
N LEU A 14 -5.93 5.35 -19.81
CA LEU A 14 -4.56 5.14 -19.28
C LEU A 14 -3.53 4.98 -20.39
N GLU A 15 -3.93 4.34 -21.51
CA GLU A 15 -3.06 4.06 -22.66
C GLU A 15 -2.73 5.33 -23.48
N ASP A 16 -3.52 6.37 -23.37
CA ASP A 16 -3.40 7.58 -24.15
C ASP A 16 -2.62 8.69 -23.45
N LEU A 17 -2.58 8.66 -22.09
CA LEU A 17 -1.89 9.67 -21.32
C LEU A 17 -0.37 9.56 -21.45
N LYS A 18 0.29 10.71 -21.45
CA LYS A 18 1.74 10.82 -21.58
C LYS A 18 2.29 11.62 -20.42
N VAL A 19 3.41 11.15 -19.90
CA VAL A 19 4.16 11.82 -18.83
C VAL A 19 5.50 12.33 -19.36
N PRO A 20 6.02 13.45 -18.85
CA PRO A 20 7.31 13.97 -19.30
C PRO A 20 8.45 12.98 -19.03
N PHE A 21 9.32 12.78 -20.01
CA PHE A 21 10.52 11.94 -19.86
C PHE A 21 11.41 12.40 -18.71
N LEU A 22 11.46 13.70 -18.43
CA LEU A 22 12.25 14.30 -17.35
C LEU A 22 11.52 14.36 -16.01
N ASP A 23 10.39 13.67 -15.84
CA ASP A 23 9.81 13.50 -14.51
C ASP A 23 10.81 12.82 -13.60
N ARG A 24 11.02 13.36 -12.40
CA ARG A 24 12.02 12.87 -11.44
C ARG A 24 11.75 11.45 -10.97
N VAL A 25 10.52 10.97 -11.11
CA VAL A 25 10.19 9.55 -10.86
C VAL A 25 11.02 8.59 -11.69
N SER A 26 11.31 8.97 -12.95
CA SER A 26 12.10 8.15 -13.89
C SER A 26 13.56 7.96 -13.45
N PHE A 27 14.10 8.86 -12.64
CA PHE A 27 15.51 8.84 -12.21
C PHE A 27 15.69 8.33 -10.78
N TYR A 28 14.74 8.64 -9.90
CA TYR A 28 14.90 8.49 -8.45
C TYR A 28 13.75 7.76 -7.76
N GLY A 29 12.63 7.53 -8.44
CA GLY A 29 11.38 7.20 -7.75
C GLY A 29 10.96 8.34 -6.78
N ASP A 30 11.24 9.60 -7.15
CA ASP A 30 11.05 10.79 -6.30
C ASP A 30 9.56 11.17 -6.22
N GLY A 31 8.85 10.46 -5.38
CA GLY A 31 7.43 10.63 -5.18
C GLY A 31 6.86 9.70 -4.12
N VAL A 32 5.60 9.94 -3.81
CA VAL A 32 4.79 9.14 -2.88
C VAL A 32 3.46 8.79 -3.53
N TYR A 33 2.79 7.76 -3.02
CA TYR A 33 1.52 7.30 -3.57
C TYR A 33 0.56 6.84 -2.48
N ASP A 34 -0.69 6.64 -2.85
CA ASP A 34 -1.64 5.86 -2.08
C ASP A 34 -2.58 5.09 -3.01
N ALA A 35 -3.27 4.09 -2.47
CA ALA A 35 -4.22 3.30 -3.22
C ALA A 35 -5.28 2.71 -2.29
N THR A 36 -6.51 2.64 -2.81
CA THR A 36 -7.65 2.01 -2.16
C THR A 36 -8.60 1.43 -3.21
N MET A 37 -9.72 0.90 -2.75
CA MET A 37 -10.82 0.48 -3.61
C MET A 37 -11.96 1.50 -3.58
N ALA A 38 -12.78 1.50 -4.62
CA ALA A 38 -14.10 2.12 -4.56
C ALA A 38 -15.18 1.07 -4.77
N LEU A 39 -16.26 1.16 -4.01
CA LEU A 39 -17.41 0.28 -4.07
C LEU A 39 -18.69 1.12 -4.27
N ASP A 40 -19.43 0.80 -5.33
CA ASP A 40 -20.68 1.49 -5.67
C ASP A 40 -20.53 3.03 -5.69
N GLY A 41 -19.41 3.51 -6.26
CA GLY A 41 -19.08 4.94 -6.38
C GLY A 41 -18.47 5.57 -5.12
N VAL A 42 -18.32 4.84 -4.02
CA VAL A 42 -17.75 5.32 -2.75
C VAL A 42 -16.29 4.87 -2.62
N VAL A 43 -15.37 5.82 -2.50
CA VAL A 43 -13.95 5.54 -2.21
C VAL A 43 -13.83 5.05 -0.77
N VAL A 44 -13.33 3.83 -0.57
CA VAL A 44 -13.28 3.16 0.74
C VAL A 44 -12.24 3.82 1.63
N PHE A 45 -12.64 4.21 2.85
CA PHE A 45 -11.79 4.90 3.83
C PHE A 45 -11.01 6.10 3.26
N ALA A 46 -11.68 6.89 2.41
CA ALA A 46 -11.07 8.01 1.68
C ALA A 46 -10.25 8.95 2.58
N GLU A 47 -10.82 9.39 3.71
CA GLU A 47 -10.15 10.30 4.65
C GLU A 47 -8.84 9.72 5.18
N ASP A 48 -8.85 8.47 5.65
CA ASP A 48 -7.65 7.81 6.19
C ASP A 48 -6.54 7.68 5.13
N HIS A 49 -6.91 7.33 3.88
CA HIS A 49 -5.97 7.22 2.78
C HIS A 49 -5.40 8.58 2.36
N ILE A 50 -6.23 9.59 2.27
CA ILE A 50 -5.82 10.96 1.95
C ILE A 50 -4.89 11.50 3.04
N ASP A 51 -5.22 11.30 4.31
CA ASP A 51 -4.35 11.70 5.43
C ASP A 51 -2.99 11.03 5.37
N ARG A 52 -2.93 9.71 5.10
CA ARG A 52 -1.66 8.99 4.95
C ARG A 52 -0.86 9.50 3.74
N PHE A 53 -1.51 9.79 2.62
CA PHE A 53 -0.87 10.38 1.44
C PHE A 53 -0.24 11.73 1.77
N PHE A 54 -0.96 12.64 2.42
CA PHE A 54 -0.42 13.94 2.81
C PHE A 54 0.69 13.83 3.86
N ASN A 55 0.60 12.86 4.79
CA ASN A 55 1.69 12.57 5.72
C ASN A 55 2.94 12.06 4.98
N SER A 56 2.76 11.21 3.97
CA SER A 56 3.86 10.75 3.11
C SER A 56 4.49 11.91 2.32
N CYS A 57 3.67 12.83 1.78
CA CYS A 57 4.14 14.05 1.15
C CYS A 57 4.99 14.90 2.10
N ALA A 58 4.50 15.13 3.31
CA ALA A 58 5.20 15.92 4.32
C ALA A 58 6.55 15.29 4.73
N ASN A 59 6.58 13.95 4.93
CA ASN A 59 7.80 13.22 5.26
C ASN A 59 8.88 13.32 4.17
N MET A 60 8.46 13.45 2.89
CA MET A 60 9.36 13.59 1.75
C MET A 60 9.50 15.04 1.27
N GLU A 61 8.95 16.00 2.01
CA GLU A 61 9.00 17.43 1.66
C GLU A 61 8.49 17.70 0.23
N ILE A 62 7.38 17.05 -0.15
CA ILE A 62 6.70 17.26 -1.44
C ILE A 62 5.41 18.05 -1.17
N ASP A 63 5.28 19.22 -1.78
CA ASP A 63 3.99 19.92 -1.86
C ASP A 63 3.19 19.29 -3.03
N PRO A 64 2.07 18.58 -2.77
CA PRO A 64 1.30 17.94 -3.84
C PRO A 64 0.54 18.91 -4.74
N GLY A 65 0.50 20.20 -4.41
CA GLY A 65 -0.19 21.24 -5.20
C GLY A 65 -1.73 21.10 -5.22
N ILE A 66 -2.30 20.30 -4.33
CA ILE A 66 -3.74 20.05 -4.21
C ILE A 66 -4.13 19.95 -2.73
N GLY A 67 -5.33 20.42 -2.37
CA GLY A 67 -5.88 20.28 -1.01
C GLY A 67 -6.54 18.91 -0.77
N ARG A 68 -6.74 18.54 0.52
CA ARG A 68 -7.37 17.26 0.89
C ARG A 68 -8.78 17.10 0.32
N GLU A 69 -9.61 18.11 0.50
CA GLU A 69 -11.00 18.12 -0.02
C GLU A 69 -11.03 18.06 -1.55
N GLU A 70 -10.14 18.81 -2.20
CA GLU A 70 -10.04 18.82 -3.65
C GLU A 70 -9.60 17.46 -4.21
N LEU A 71 -8.62 16.80 -3.56
CA LEU A 71 -8.21 15.44 -3.92
C LEU A 71 -9.37 14.45 -3.74
N GLN A 72 -10.12 14.53 -2.64
CA GLN A 72 -11.27 13.67 -2.40
C GLN A 72 -12.34 13.85 -3.48
N HIS A 73 -12.65 15.06 -3.86
CA HIS A 73 -13.58 15.35 -4.96
C HIS A 73 -13.07 14.80 -6.28
N LEU A 74 -11.79 15.03 -6.60
CA LEU A 74 -11.17 14.49 -7.81
C LEU A 74 -11.28 12.96 -7.89
N LEU A 75 -10.94 12.24 -6.82
CA LEU A 75 -11.04 10.78 -6.79
C LEU A 75 -12.48 10.31 -7.02
N THR A 76 -13.44 10.94 -6.35
CA THR A 76 -14.88 10.61 -6.48
C THR A 76 -15.37 10.86 -7.91
N ASP A 77 -15.01 11.99 -8.50
CA ASP A 77 -15.39 12.37 -9.86
C ASP A 77 -14.79 11.43 -10.92
N LEU A 78 -13.56 10.93 -10.69
CA LEU A 78 -12.94 9.98 -11.61
C LEU A 78 -13.56 8.59 -11.49
N VAL A 79 -13.85 8.11 -10.27
CA VAL A 79 -14.56 6.85 -10.04
C VAL A 79 -15.92 6.84 -10.74
N ALA A 80 -16.68 7.94 -10.67
CA ALA A 80 -17.98 8.05 -11.31
C ALA A 80 -17.94 7.96 -12.85
N LYS A 81 -16.78 8.11 -13.49
CA LYS A 81 -16.60 8.03 -14.95
C LYS A 81 -16.23 6.64 -15.45
N VAL A 82 -15.86 5.72 -14.57
CA VAL A 82 -15.47 4.33 -14.91
C VAL A 82 -16.65 3.40 -14.76
N ASP A 83 -16.85 2.51 -15.73
CA ASP A 83 -17.93 1.54 -15.71
C ASP A 83 -17.68 0.46 -14.63
N GLY A 84 -18.74 -0.05 -14.02
CA GLY A 84 -18.67 -1.06 -12.96
C GLY A 84 -19.01 -0.50 -11.58
N SER A 85 -18.99 -1.36 -10.59
CA SER A 85 -19.30 -1.02 -9.19
C SER A 85 -18.12 -1.24 -8.22
N TYR A 86 -17.04 -1.83 -8.70
CA TYR A 86 -15.84 -2.10 -7.90
C TYR A 86 -14.61 -1.68 -8.68
N HIS A 87 -13.81 -0.76 -8.12
CA HIS A 87 -12.69 -0.14 -8.81
C HIS A 87 -11.45 -0.12 -7.93
N PHE A 88 -10.29 -0.34 -8.55
CA PHE A 88 -9.00 0.02 -7.99
C PHE A 88 -8.76 1.51 -8.22
N VAL A 89 -8.42 2.23 -7.16
CA VAL A 89 -8.16 3.68 -7.16
C VAL A 89 -6.74 3.91 -6.66
N TYR A 90 -5.88 4.41 -7.52
CA TYR A 90 -4.48 4.70 -7.23
C TYR A 90 -4.18 6.17 -7.54
N TRP A 91 -3.38 6.81 -6.71
CA TRP A 91 -2.83 8.14 -6.99
C TRP A 91 -1.41 8.26 -6.48
N GLN A 92 -0.64 9.08 -7.15
CA GLN A 92 0.73 9.41 -6.77
C GLN A 92 1.02 10.87 -7.05
N VAL A 93 2.00 11.40 -6.34
CA VAL A 93 2.62 12.69 -6.66
C VAL A 93 4.12 12.49 -6.79
N THR A 94 4.71 13.07 -7.84
CA THR A 94 6.16 13.17 -8.00
C THR A 94 6.61 14.58 -7.68
N ARG A 95 7.89 14.76 -7.32
CA ARG A 95 8.45 16.11 -7.04
C ARG A 95 8.51 17.00 -8.28
N GLY A 96 8.07 16.55 -9.44
CA GLY A 96 7.97 17.33 -10.65
C GLY A 96 8.96 16.94 -11.74
N THR A 97 9.05 17.80 -12.74
CA THR A 97 9.81 17.59 -13.97
C THR A 97 11.03 18.49 -14.01
N ALA A 98 12.24 17.91 -14.06
CA ALA A 98 13.49 18.65 -14.14
C ALA A 98 14.63 17.78 -14.68
N HIS A 99 15.71 18.41 -15.14
CA HIS A 99 16.96 17.70 -15.45
C HIS A 99 17.49 16.98 -14.22
N ARG A 100 18.14 15.82 -14.44
CA ARG A 100 18.65 14.97 -13.38
C ARG A 100 19.65 15.71 -12.48
N SER A 101 19.24 16.05 -11.27
CA SER A 101 20.02 16.67 -10.21
C SER A 101 19.44 16.26 -8.85
N HIS A 102 20.31 15.97 -7.84
CA HIS A 102 19.82 15.51 -6.51
C HIS A 102 19.06 16.57 -5.73
N PRO A 103 19.50 17.84 -5.65
CA PRO A 103 18.71 18.88 -5.00
C PRO A 103 17.30 19.01 -5.60
N PHE A 104 16.40 19.52 -4.79
CA PHE A 104 15.01 19.76 -5.22
C PHE A 104 14.98 20.73 -6.40
N PRO A 105 14.15 20.47 -7.43
CA PRO A 105 13.98 21.39 -8.52
C PRO A 105 13.10 22.56 -8.13
N GLU A 106 13.20 23.66 -8.89
CA GLU A 106 12.14 24.65 -8.93
C GLU A 106 10.97 24.13 -9.77
N GLY A 107 9.73 24.46 -9.36
CA GLY A 107 8.51 24.10 -10.11
C GLY A 107 7.52 23.30 -9.25
N ASN A 108 6.46 22.83 -9.91
CA ASN A 108 5.35 22.15 -9.27
C ASN A 108 5.52 20.62 -9.31
N ALA A 109 4.96 19.95 -8.32
CA ALA A 109 4.77 18.52 -8.32
C ALA A 109 3.84 18.06 -9.45
N ASN A 110 3.94 16.79 -9.84
CA ASN A 110 3.05 16.19 -10.83
C ASN A 110 2.12 15.19 -10.15
N LEU A 111 0.83 15.43 -10.22
CA LEU A 111 -0.21 14.56 -9.67
C LEU A 111 -0.77 13.63 -10.74
N TRP A 112 -0.79 12.32 -10.43
CA TRP A 112 -1.36 11.27 -11.24
C TRP A 112 -2.48 10.58 -10.49
N VAL A 113 -3.54 10.21 -11.19
CA VAL A 113 -4.58 9.30 -10.66
C VAL A 113 -4.89 8.25 -11.71
N MET A 114 -5.15 7.04 -11.26
CA MET A 114 -5.59 5.91 -12.07
C MET A 114 -6.81 5.27 -11.43
N VAL A 115 -7.86 5.04 -12.21
CA VAL A 115 -9.03 4.27 -11.79
C VAL A 115 -9.30 3.18 -12.81
N GLU A 116 -9.34 1.94 -12.35
CA GLU A 116 -9.61 0.75 -13.16
C GLU A 116 -10.70 -0.10 -12.52
N PRO A 117 -11.57 -0.75 -13.33
CA PRO A 117 -12.50 -1.73 -12.79
C PRO A 117 -11.75 -2.96 -12.31
N GLU A 118 -12.20 -3.54 -11.21
CA GLU A 118 -11.68 -4.76 -10.61
C GLU A 118 -12.78 -5.80 -10.40
N GLU A 119 -12.39 -7.07 -10.38
CA GLU A 119 -13.30 -8.15 -10.00
C GLU A 119 -13.36 -8.28 -8.48
N LYS A 120 -14.56 -8.25 -7.93
CA LYS A 120 -14.78 -8.38 -6.49
C LYS A 120 -14.58 -9.82 -6.04
N ASN A 121 -13.45 -10.13 -5.43
CA ASN A 121 -13.23 -11.41 -4.77
C ASN A 121 -13.62 -11.32 -3.29
N LEU A 122 -14.79 -11.89 -2.93
CA LEU A 122 -15.32 -11.86 -1.56
C LEU A 122 -14.90 -13.06 -0.71
N GLN A 123 -14.26 -14.07 -1.30
CA GLN A 123 -13.83 -15.28 -0.61
C GLN A 123 -12.37 -15.57 -0.95
N PRO A 124 -11.43 -14.84 -0.33
CA PRO A 124 -10.02 -15.14 -0.54
C PRO A 124 -9.71 -16.56 -0.06
N ALA A 125 -9.03 -17.32 -0.91
CA ALA A 125 -8.48 -18.61 -0.52
C ALA A 125 -7.26 -18.40 0.41
N PRO A 126 -6.88 -19.38 1.25
CA PRO A 126 -5.60 -19.36 1.92
C PRO A 126 -4.47 -19.20 0.92
N ILE A 127 -3.48 -18.37 1.26
CA ILE A 127 -2.30 -18.11 0.42
C ILE A 127 -1.04 -18.70 1.05
N GLN A 128 0.00 -18.91 0.25
CA GLN A 128 1.31 -19.32 0.74
C GLN A 128 2.22 -18.10 0.86
N LEU A 129 3.05 -18.07 1.90
CA LEU A 129 3.94 -16.98 2.21
C LEU A 129 5.41 -17.45 2.18
N LEU A 130 6.28 -16.65 1.55
CA LEU A 130 7.73 -16.86 1.57
C LEU A 130 8.39 -15.88 2.54
N THR A 131 9.18 -16.38 3.49
CA THR A 131 10.00 -15.48 4.33
C THR A 131 11.29 -15.09 3.64
N VAL A 132 11.60 -13.79 3.61
CA VAL A 132 12.80 -13.22 3.00
C VAL A 132 13.49 -12.23 3.94
N GLU A 133 14.79 -11.98 3.74
CA GLU A 133 15.50 -10.93 4.45
C GLU A 133 14.97 -9.54 4.08
N ASP A 134 14.76 -8.68 5.08
CA ASP A 134 14.34 -7.30 4.86
C ASP A 134 15.55 -6.40 4.59
N THR A 135 15.77 -6.11 3.32
CA THR A 135 16.84 -5.22 2.83
C THR A 135 16.35 -3.81 2.50
N ARG A 136 15.11 -3.47 2.86
CA ARG A 136 14.53 -2.14 2.60
C ARG A 136 15.21 -1.06 3.45
N PHE A 137 15.06 0.19 3.03
CA PHE A 137 15.54 1.36 3.79
C PHE A 137 14.65 1.64 5.04
N PHE A 138 15.10 2.56 5.92
CA PHE A 138 14.44 2.85 7.21
C PHE A 138 13.38 3.97 7.13
N HIS A 139 12.61 4.02 6.06
CA HIS A 139 11.49 4.95 5.85
C HIS A 139 10.23 4.21 5.38
N CYS A 140 10.04 2.96 5.84
CA CYS A 140 8.90 2.14 5.41
C CYS A 140 7.55 2.73 5.88
N ASN A 141 7.56 3.59 6.91
CA ASN A 141 6.41 4.36 7.36
C ASN A 141 5.92 5.43 6.36
N THR A 142 6.69 5.69 5.32
CA THR A 142 6.33 6.62 4.24
C THR A 142 6.03 5.83 2.97
N LYS A 143 4.87 6.07 2.37
CA LYS A 143 4.42 5.33 1.17
C LYS A 143 5.07 5.90 -0.09
N THR A 144 6.38 5.66 -0.23
CA THR A 144 7.20 6.14 -1.35
C THR A 144 7.10 5.25 -2.59
N LEU A 145 7.51 5.78 -3.75
CA LEU A 145 7.63 5.04 -5.01
C LEU A 145 8.90 4.17 -5.09
N ASN A 146 9.72 4.11 -4.03
CA ASN A 146 10.98 3.34 -3.97
C ASN A 146 10.73 1.89 -3.56
N LEU A 147 10.12 1.12 -4.43
CA LEU A 147 9.60 -0.22 -4.14
C LEU A 147 10.44 -1.38 -4.72
N LEU A 148 11.68 -1.12 -5.20
CA LEU A 148 12.50 -2.17 -5.82
C LEU A 148 12.73 -3.39 -4.93
N PRO A 149 13.09 -3.28 -3.63
CA PRO A 149 13.22 -4.45 -2.76
C PRO A 149 11.91 -5.24 -2.63
N ASN A 150 10.77 -4.53 -2.55
CA ASN A 150 9.43 -5.12 -2.49
C ASN A 150 9.09 -5.89 -3.77
N VAL A 151 9.37 -5.30 -4.94
CA VAL A 151 9.13 -5.93 -6.25
C VAL A 151 9.97 -7.19 -6.41
N VAL A 152 11.25 -7.16 -6.01
CA VAL A 152 12.15 -8.34 -6.05
C VAL A 152 11.66 -9.43 -5.11
N ALA A 153 11.25 -9.07 -3.88
CA ALA A 153 10.71 -10.03 -2.91
C ALA A 153 9.40 -10.67 -3.41
N ALA A 154 8.50 -9.89 -3.98
CA ALA A 154 7.26 -10.41 -4.59
C ALA A 154 7.54 -11.35 -5.76
N GLN A 155 8.56 -11.05 -6.60
CA GLN A 155 8.98 -11.95 -7.68
C GLN A 155 9.52 -13.28 -7.15
N HIS A 156 10.36 -13.25 -6.10
CA HIS A 156 10.88 -14.47 -5.46
C HIS A 156 9.74 -15.30 -4.85
N ALA A 157 8.76 -14.66 -4.20
CA ALA A 157 7.58 -15.37 -3.70
C ALA A 157 6.84 -16.08 -4.83
N LYS A 158 6.57 -15.37 -5.93
CA LYS A 158 5.91 -15.95 -7.12
C LYS A 158 6.68 -17.14 -7.70
N GLU A 159 8.01 -17.05 -7.81
CA GLU A 159 8.87 -18.14 -8.31
C GLU A 159 8.87 -19.34 -7.38
N ALA A 160 8.71 -19.13 -6.06
CA ALA A 160 8.55 -20.19 -5.07
C ALA A 160 7.14 -20.76 -5.00
N GLY A 161 6.19 -20.28 -5.81
CA GLY A 161 4.78 -20.70 -5.76
C GLY A 161 4.00 -20.09 -4.60
N CYS A 162 4.51 -19.00 -4.01
CA CYS A 162 3.88 -18.24 -2.94
C CYS A 162 3.23 -16.96 -3.51
N GLU A 163 2.17 -16.50 -2.87
CA GLU A 163 1.43 -15.30 -3.28
C GLU A 163 2.02 -14.02 -2.69
N GLU A 164 2.74 -14.12 -1.52
CA GLU A 164 3.28 -12.94 -0.86
C GLU A 164 4.63 -13.26 -0.18
N ALA A 165 5.49 -12.24 -0.06
CA ALA A 165 6.76 -12.30 0.68
C ALA A 165 6.63 -11.61 2.03
N VAL A 166 7.15 -12.24 3.08
CA VAL A 166 7.22 -11.71 4.45
C VAL A 166 8.64 -11.31 4.77
N PHE A 167 8.85 -10.06 5.11
CA PHE A 167 10.17 -9.51 5.47
C PHE A 167 10.55 -9.83 6.91
N ILE A 168 11.78 -10.33 7.07
CA ILE A 168 12.41 -10.61 8.36
C ILE A 168 13.64 -9.72 8.52
N ARG A 169 13.68 -8.92 9.58
CA ARG A 169 14.84 -8.08 9.94
C ARG A 169 15.32 -8.40 11.34
N ASP A 170 16.59 -8.76 11.48
CA ASP A 170 17.20 -9.11 12.78
C ASP A 170 16.40 -10.16 13.56
N GLY A 171 15.80 -11.12 12.86
CA GLY A 171 14.99 -12.20 13.43
C GLY A 171 13.53 -11.83 13.72
N PHE A 172 13.13 -10.58 13.51
CA PHE A 172 11.76 -10.09 13.71
C PHE A 172 11.02 -9.91 12.38
N VAL A 173 9.74 -10.19 12.40
CA VAL A 173 8.82 -9.92 11.30
C VAL A 173 8.55 -8.43 11.25
N THR A 174 8.68 -7.82 10.07
CA THR A 174 8.27 -6.43 9.83
C THR A 174 6.91 -6.38 9.13
N GLU A 175 6.85 -6.52 7.84
CA GLU A 175 5.62 -6.56 7.05
C GLU A 175 5.81 -7.42 5.80
N CYS A 176 4.84 -7.46 4.90
CA CYS A 176 4.96 -8.13 3.62
C CYS A 176 5.40 -7.18 2.49
N ALA A 177 5.58 -7.72 1.28
CA ALA A 177 6.04 -6.92 0.14
C ALA A 177 5.05 -5.80 -0.25
N HIS A 178 3.73 -6.00 -0.05
CA HIS A 178 2.71 -4.98 -0.34
C HIS A 178 1.57 -4.92 0.70
N SER A 179 1.72 -5.60 1.85
CA SER A 179 0.71 -5.70 2.90
C SER A 179 1.32 -5.73 4.30
N ASN A 180 0.50 -5.53 5.34
CA ASN A 180 0.92 -5.81 6.71
C ASN A 180 0.61 -7.26 7.07
N ILE A 181 1.35 -7.80 8.05
CA ILE A 181 1.15 -9.14 8.57
C ILE A 181 0.92 -9.11 10.08
N HIS A 182 0.03 -9.97 10.54
CA HIS A 182 -0.40 -10.09 11.93
C HIS A 182 -0.49 -11.55 12.31
N ILE A 183 -0.42 -11.86 13.60
CA ILE A 183 -0.67 -13.19 14.12
C ILE A 183 -1.79 -13.13 15.16
N LEU A 184 -2.57 -14.21 15.25
CA LEU A 184 -3.42 -14.53 16.39
C LEU A 184 -2.74 -15.65 17.16
N LYS A 185 -2.51 -15.44 18.44
CA LYS A 185 -1.90 -16.43 19.34
C LYS A 185 -2.58 -16.39 20.70
N ASP A 186 -3.09 -17.55 21.16
CA ASP A 186 -3.79 -17.71 22.44
C ASP A 186 -4.90 -16.65 22.64
N GLY A 187 -5.60 -16.28 21.57
CA GLY A 187 -6.67 -15.28 21.56
C GLY A 187 -6.20 -13.83 21.59
N VAL A 188 -4.90 -13.55 21.45
CA VAL A 188 -4.31 -12.21 21.37
C VAL A 188 -3.94 -11.90 19.92
N PHE A 189 -4.40 -10.76 19.40
CA PHE A 189 -3.98 -10.24 18.10
C PHE A 189 -2.67 -9.47 18.25
N VAL A 190 -1.61 -9.95 17.61
CA VAL A 190 -0.28 -9.34 17.66
C VAL A 190 0.08 -8.77 16.30
N THR A 191 0.57 -7.54 16.27
CA THR A 191 1.00 -6.84 15.07
C THR A 191 2.24 -6.01 15.36
N HIS A 192 3.16 -5.89 14.40
CA HIS A 192 4.30 -4.99 14.55
C HIS A 192 3.81 -3.56 14.80
N GLN A 193 4.42 -2.84 15.76
CA GLN A 193 4.06 -1.43 16.02
C GLN A 193 4.33 -0.55 14.79
N ALA A 194 3.57 0.51 14.64
CA ALA A 194 3.75 1.47 13.56
C ALA A 194 5.00 2.34 13.83
N ASP A 195 6.14 1.89 13.31
CA ASP A 195 7.43 2.58 13.38
C ASP A 195 8.00 2.77 11.94
N ASN A 196 9.30 3.06 11.82
CA ASN A 196 9.95 3.27 10.52
C ASN A 196 10.24 1.98 9.73
N LEU A 197 9.86 0.81 10.23
CA LEU A 197 10.07 -0.50 9.59
C LEU A 197 8.84 -1.02 8.86
N ILE A 198 7.65 -0.48 9.13
CA ILE A 198 6.41 -0.89 8.48
C ILE A 198 5.60 0.32 8.01
N LEU A 199 4.79 0.11 6.98
CA LEU A 199 3.76 1.08 6.60
C LEU A 199 2.61 1.05 7.63
N PRO A 200 2.14 2.22 8.13
CA PRO A 200 0.92 2.29 8.93
C PRO A 200 -0.30 2.03 8.04
N GLY A 201 -0.63 0.74 7.86
CA GLY A 201 -1.69 0.29 6.96
C GLY A 201 -3.08 0.75 7.42
N ILE A 202 -3.93 1.20 6.49
CA ILE A 202 -5.31 1.59 6.81
C ILE A 202 -6.14 0.37 7.20
N ALA A 203 -6.00 -0.75 6.48
CA ALA A 203 -6.64 -2.01 6.87
C ALA A 203 -6.19 -2.46 8.27
N ARG A 204 -4.87 -2.40 8.56
CA ARG A 204 -4.32 -2.67 9.91
C ARG A 204 -4.99 -1.80 10.97
N LYS A 205 -5.11 -0.48 10.77
CA LYS A 205 -5.78 0.46 11.69
C LYS A 205 -7.21 0.01 12.00
N HIS A 206 -7.98 -0.34 10.97
CA HIS A 206 -9.38 -0.76 11.14
C HIS A 206 -9.53 -2.15 11.76
N ILE A 207 -8.57 -3.07 11.55
CA ILE A 207 -8.54 -4.38 12.24
C ILE A 207 -8.30 -4.16 13.73
N ILE A 208 -7.30 -3.37 14.13
CA ILE A 208 -7.02 -3.05 15.54
C ILE A 208 -8.27 -2.47 16.21
N ALA A 209 -8.89 -1.45 15.62
CA ALA A 209 -10.13 -0.86 16.15
C ALA A 209 -11.29 -1.88 16.23
N SER A 210 -11.33 -2.85 15.31
CA SER A 210 -12.34 -3.91 15.35
C SER A 210 -12.06 -4.94 16.46
N CYS A 211 -10.81 -5.31 16.69
CA CYS A 211 -10.38 -6.16 17.81
C CYS A 211 -10.78 -5.52 19.15
N GLU A 212 -10.45 -4.24 19.33
CA GLU A 212 -10.81 -3.48 20.54
C GLU A 212 -12.34 -3.48 20.79
N ARG A 213 -13.13 -3.19 19.75
CA ARG A 213 -14.59 -3.18 19.81
C ARG A 213 -15.18 -4.56 20.17
N LEU A 214 -14.53 -5.63 19.72
CA LEU A 214 -14.96 -7.03 19.98
C LEU A 214 -14.38 -7.61 21.27
N GLY A 215 -13.52 -6.86 21.99
CA GLY A 215 -12.88 -7.32 23.21
C GLY A 215 -11.75 -8.32 22.97
N VAL A 216 -11.19 -8.37 21.77
CA VAL A 216 -9.98 -9.15 21.45
C VAL A 216 -8.76 -8.34 21.89
N PRO A 217 -7.90 -8.87 22.80
CA PRO A 217 -6.68 -8.19 23.20
C PRO A 217 -5.76 -7.92 22.00
N VAL A 218 -5.14 -6.73 21.96
CA VAL A 218 -4.20 -6.32 20.91
C VAL A 218 -2.84 -6.01 21.52
N GLU A 219 -1.78 -6.55 20.92
CA GLU A 219 -0.39 -6.20 21.23
C GLU A 219 0.29 -5.61 20.00
N GLU A 220 0.63 -4.34 20.07
CA GLU A 220 1.45 -3.67 19.04
C GLU A 220 2.92 -3.77 19.44
N ARG A 221 3.59 -4.82 19.00
CA ARG A 221 5.01 -5.11 19.27
C ARG A 221 5.67 -5.88 18.14
N PRO A 222 7.02 -5.90 18.08
CA PRO A 222 7.72 -6.85 17.23
C PRO A 222 7.38 -8.28 17.65
N PHE A 223 7.32 -9.19 16.67
CA PHE A 223 7.23 -10.63 16.91
C PHE A 223 8.24 -11.35 16.01
N THR A 224 8.73 -12.48 16.48
CA THR A 224 9.79 -13.23 15.82
C THR A 224 9.25 -14.13 14.69
N LYS A 225 10.16 -14.60 13.82
CA LYS A 225 9.83 -15.64 12.86
C LYS A 225 9.31 -16.92 13.55
N THR A 226 9.81 -17.26 14.74
CA THR A 226 9.33 -18.42 15.52
C THR A 226 7.89 -18.20 15.97
N GLU A 227 7.55 -17.02 16.50
CA GLU A 227 6.16 -16.69 16.87
C GLU A 227 5.22 -16.73 15.65
N LEU A 228 5.69 -16.28 14.48
CA LEU A 228 4.94 -16.40 13.23
C LEU A 228 4.63 -17.85 12.87
N MET A 229 5.63 -18.76 12.99
CA MET A 229 5.48 -20.18 12.69
C MET A 229 4.58 -20.92 13.70
N ASP A 230 4.58 -20.49 14.96
CA ASP A 230 3.83 -21.10 16.07
C ASP A 230 2.46 -20.42 16.30
N ALA A 231 2.07 -19.47 15.46
CA ALA A 231 0.79 -18.76 15.57
C ALA A 231 -0.39 -19.70 15.34
N ASP A 232 -1.53 -19.41 15.97
CA ASP A 232 -2.78 -20.13 15.70
C ASP A 232 -3.34 -19.74 14.33
N GLU A 233 -3.22 -18.43 13.99
CA GLU A 233 -3.62 -17.87 12.69
C GLU A 233 -2.65 -16.78 12.25
N VAL A 234 -2.45 -16.67 10.94
CA VAL A 234 -1.70 -15.58 10.30
C VAL A 234 -2.66 -14.79 9.43
N ILE A 235 -2.64 -13.48 9.54
CA ILE A 235 -3.53 -12.57 8.82
C ILE A 235 -2.68 -11.59 8.01
N VAL A 236 -2.93 -11.51 6.72
CA VAL A 236 -2.32 -10.51 5.83
C VAL A 236 -3.36 -9.46 5.47
N SER A 237 -3.02 -8.19 5.58
CA SER A 237 -3.95 -7.09 5.34
C SER A 237 -3.40 -6.01 4.43
N ALA A 238 -4.18 -5.64 3.42
CA ALA A 238 -3.94 -4.49 2.56
C ALA A 238 -5.27 -3.80 2.23
N SER A 239 -5.23 -2.52 1.87
CA SER A 239 -6.45 -1.77 1.52
C SER A 239 -7.08 -2.22 0.19
N VAL A 240 -6.32 -2.94 -0.63
CA VAL A 240 -6.75 -3.44 -1.94
C VAL A 240 -6.96 -4.96 -1.96
N SER A 241 -6.58 -5.67 -0.89
CA SER A 241 -6.79 -7.11 -0.76
C SER A 241 -6.85 -7.52 0.71
N TYR A 242 -7.62 -8.54 1.01
CA TYR A 242 -7.77 -9.08 2.37
C TYR A 242 -7.61 -10.59 2.33
N THR A 243 -6.70 -11.16 3.12
CA THR A 243 -6.45 -12.60 3.14
C THR A 243 -6.22 -13.09 4.55
N HIS A 244 -6.91 -14.18 4.93
CA HIS A 244 -6.83 -14.86 6.22
C HIS A 244 -6.19 -16.23 6.03
N LEU A 245 -5.26 -16.63 6.92
CA LEU A 245 -4.46 -17.85 6.81
C LEU A 245 -4.51 -18.67 8.09
N ARG A 246 -4.53 -20.00 7.96
CA ARG A 246 -4.20 -20.90 9.08
C ARG A 246 -2.70 -21.21 9.09
N ALA A 247 -2.03 -21.06 10.25
CA ALA A 247 -0.59 -21.00 10.35
C ALA A 247 0.20 -22.25 9.90
N HIS A 248 -0.40 -23.43 9.86
CA HIS A 248 0.33 -24.69 9.62
C HIS A 248 0.43 -25.14 8.16
N GLU A 249 -0.20 -24.43 7.23
CA GLU A 249 -0.29 -24.87 5.83
C GLU A 249 0.45 -23.98 4.82
N THR A 250 1.09 -22.87 5.24
CA THR A 250 1.32 -21.75 4.35
C THR A 250 2.69 -21.06 4.42
N LEU A 251 3.64 -21.50 5.22
CA LEU A 251 4.95 -20.84 5.33
C LEU A 251 6.08 -21.69 4.71
N MET A 252 6.75 -21.15 3.69
CA MET A 252 7.97 -21.71 3.10
C MET A 252 9.20 -20.94 3.59
N ASN A 253 10.27 -21.68 3.84
CA ASN A 253 11.58 -21.13 4.23
C ASN A 253 12.45 -20.88 3.00
#